data_afc7c5e0080f520e4d51e474ff18f53f
#
_entry.id   afc7c5e0080f520e4d51e474ff18f53f
#
_cell.length_a   1.000
_cell.length_b   1.000
_cell.length_c   1.000
_cell.angle_alpha   90.00
_cell.angle_beta   90.00
_cell.angle_gamma   90.00
#
_symmetry.space_group_name_H-M   'P 1'
#
loop_
_entity.id
_entity.type
_entity.pdbx_description
1 polymer ?
#
loop_
_entity_poly.entity_id
_entity_poly.type
_entity_poly.pdbx_seq_one_letter_code
_entity_poly.pdbx_strand_id
1 'polypeptide(L)'
;MMDKSWEYNHSGVFTKDFRGTIQYYRELGIAADFPTIQPTWDPKDRAELIEFDVVPVFNIPEGEPFFHLFYIGDFEMELLHAETSIPCGEMLAYREGCNHFCISVPDIDAETEKLVEKGMRIIMNFHLNGERLEDYLDTREPGHILLSLRSPMTDEMKKRKTTAGIVPWKFIGHTAIVKDLDKTVRFYEYLEIADFLPEKQFDTGKMSNVQIYGKSPKAEVQARTRKCQIGDRLVLELVEPGKADFIYRETLYRRGEGIMDVMFYVKDLKQETARLTQKGVPLIFCGQPQDSGAFAVFDTRAKGGDVLIKLIEE
;
A
#
# COMPACT_ATOMS: atom_id res chain seq x y z
N MET A 1 -14.91 10.08 15.58
CA MET A 1 -15.01 10.82 14.30
C MET A 1 -13.57 11.09 13.89
N MET A 2 -13.11 10.48 12.79
CA MET A 2 -11.72 10.67 12.32
C MET A 2 -11.43 12.15 12.10
N ASP A 3 -10.22 12.56 12.44
CA ASP A 3 -9.74 13.90 12.16
C ASP A 3 -9.63 14.07 10.64
N LYS A 4 -10.45 14.95 10.06
CA LYS A 4 -10.48 15.23 8.63
C LYS A 4 -9.24 15.96 8.12
N SER A 5 -8.31 16.32 9.01
CA SER A 5 -7.05 16.98 8.67
C SER A 5 -5.92 16.01 8.30
N TRP A 6 -6.14 14.71 8.43
CA TRP A 6 -5.18 13.69 8.01
C TRP A 6 -5.17 13.56 6.49
N GLU A 7 -3.98 13.62 5.88
CA GLU A 7 -3.80 13.54 4.42
C GLU A 7 -3.00 12.29 4.06
N TYR A 8 -3.49 11.49 3.11
CA TYR A 8 -2.72 10.35 2.60
C TYR A 8 -1.45 10.81 1.90
N ASN A 9 -0.30 10.28 2.34
CA ASN A 9 1.00 10.62 1.78
C ASN A 9 1.45 9.59 0.72
N HIS A 10 1.88 8.42 1.10
CA HIS A 10 2.38 7.37 0.21
C HIS A 10 2.06 5.98 0.76
N SER A 11 2.38 4.96 -0.02
CA SER A 11 2.49 3.60 0.49
C SER A 11 3.86 3.02 0.17
N GLY A 12 4.43 2.34 1.15
CA GLY A 12 5.74 1.75 1.02
C GLY A 12 5.69 0.28 0.63
N VAL A 13 6.56 -0.08 -0.30
CA VAL A 13 6.73 -1.43 -0.82
C VAL A 13 8.16 -1.90 -0.54
N PHE A 14 8.27 -2.94 0.27
CA PHE A 14 9.55 -3.62 0.48
C PHE A 14 9.75 -4.69 -0.57
N THR A 15 10.91 -4.70 -1.21
CA THR A 15 11.24 -5.66 -2.26
C THR A 15 12.67 -6.18 -2.14
N LYS A 16 12.86 -7.44 -2.50
CA LYS A 16 14.17 -8.09 -2.59
C LYS A 16 14.93 -7.69 -3.85
N ASP A 17 14.19 -7.43 -4.93
CA ASP A 17 14.76 -6.98 -6.21
C ASP A 17 14.39 -5.52 -6.47
N PHE A 18 15.04 -4.63 -5.75
CA PHE A 18 14.79 -3.19 -5.83
C PHE A 18 14.92 -2.64 -7.26
N ARG A 19 16.04 -2.94 -7.94
CA ARG A 19 16.31 -2.43 -9.28
C ARG A 19 15.40 -3.05 -10.34
N GLY A 20 15.17 -4.36 -10.23
CA GLY A 20 14.26 -5.06 -11.14
C GLY A 20 12.82 -4.57 -11.00
N THR A 21 12.37 -4.26 -9.79
CA THR A 21 11.03 -3.70 -9.55
C THR A 21 10.88 -2.32 -10.18
N ILE A 22 11.86 -1.43 -10.02
CA ILE A 22 11.85 -0.11 -10.68
C ILE A 22 11.78 -0.27 -12.20
N GLN A 23 12.67 -1.10 -12.77
CA GLN A 23 12.73 -1.33 -14.21
C GLN A 23 11.41 -1.90 -14.73
N TYR A 24 10.80 -2.84 -14.01
CA TYR A 24 9.54 -3.45 -14.41
C TYR A 24 8.41 -2.43 -14.55
N TYR A 25 8.21 -1.55 -13.56
CA TYR A 25 7.15 -0.53 -13.65
C TYR A 25 7.40 0.50 -14.77
N ARG A 26 8.68 0.83 -15.04
CA ARG A 26 9.07 1.66 -16.19
C ARG A 26 8.70 0.98 -17.52
N GLU A 27 9.02 -0.31 -17.68
CA GLU A 27 8.73 -1.09 -18.89
C GLU A 27 7.22 -1.25 -19.13
N LEU A 28 6.42 -1.31 -18.07
CA LEU A 28 4.97 -1.29 -18.18
C LEU A 28 4.45 0.06 -18.72
N GLY A 29 5.23 1.13 -18.59
CA GLY A 29 4.83 2.47 -19.01
C GLY A 29 3.70 3.05 -18.16
N ILE A 30 3.62 2.67 -16.88
CA ILE A 30 2.62 3.18 -15.93
C ILE A 30 3.22 4.05 -14.84
N ALA A 31 4.51 3.89 -14.57
CA ALA A 31 5.20 4.65 -13.55
C ALA A 31 6.05 5.75 -14.16
N ALA A 32 5.92 6.95 -13.63
CA ALA A 32 6.84 8.05 -13.85
C ALA A 32 7.90 8.05 -12.75
N ASP A 33 9.16 8.03 -13.17
CA ASP A 33 10.23 8.39 -12.25
C ASP A 33 10.11 9.86 -11.93
N PHE A 34 9.99 10.15 -10.68
CA PHE A 34 10.36 11.48 -10.26
C PHE A 34 11.90 11.52 -10.21
N PRO A 35 12.55 12.57 -10.76
CA PRO A 35 13.92 12.83 -10.40
C PRO A 35 13.88 13.01 -8.87
N THR A 36 14.11 11.94 -8.17
CA THR A 36 14.35 11.97 -6.76
C THR A 36 15.46 13.01 -6.63
N ILE A 37 15.16 14.13 -6.03
CA ILE A 37 16.16 14.78 -5.26
C ILE A 37 16.53 13.69 -4.28
N GLN A 38 17.45 12.83 -4.71
CA GLN A 38 18.11 11.95 -3.78
C GLN A 38 18.72 12.95 -2.83
N PRO A 39 18.23 13.02 -1.59
CA PRO A 39 19.04 13.71 -0.63
C PRO A 39 20.39 13.05 -0.83
N THR A 40 21.39 13.82 -1.20
CA THR A 40 22.79 13.40 -1.14
C THR A 40 23.02 13.16 0.34
N TRP A 41 22.64 11.96 0.78
CA TRP A 41 22.75 11.54 2.14
C TRP A 41 24.24 11.46 2.42
N ASP A 42 24.78 12.55 3.01
CA ASP A 42 26.06 12.46 3.67
C ASP A 42 25.90 11.36 4.75
N PRO A 43 26.84 10.41 4.89
CA PRO A 43 26.81 9.43 5.97
C PRO A 43 26.64 10.05 7.37
N LYS A 44 27.05 11.30 7.57
CA LYS A 44 26.80 12.06 8.80
C LYS A 44 25.35 12.46 8.96
N ASP A 45 24.71 12.92 7.90
CA ASP A 45 23.29 13.30 7.92
C ASP A 45 22.40 12.09 8.20
N ARG A 46 22.80 10.90 7.77
CA ARG A 46 22.08 9.65 8.05
C ARG A 46 22.04 9.29 9.53
N ALA A 47 23.13 9.45 10.25
CA ALA A 47 23.20 9.15 11.68
C ALA A 47 22.39 10.13 12.53
N GLU A 48 22.18 11.35 12.04
CA GLU A 48 21.37 12.39 12.68
C GLU A 48 19.88 12.29 12.32
N LEU A 49 19.57 11.68 11.17
CA LEU A 49 18.22 11.63 10.59
C LEU A 49 17.40 10.43 11.04
N ILE A 50 18.00 9.40 11.60
CA ILE A 50 17.33 8.14 11.86
C ILE A 50 17.65 7.66 13.26
N GLU A 51 16.65 7.72 14.13
CA GLU A 51 16.67 7.11 15.45
C GLU A 51 15.83 5.82 15.42
N PHE A 52 16.40 4.75 15.95
CA PHE A 52 15.70 3.51 16.17
C PHE A 52 15.68 3.20 17.67
N ASP A 53 14.68 2.48 18.15
CA ASP A 53 14.67 1.88 19.48
C ASP A 53 15.87 0.96 19.72
N VAL A 54 16.51 0.53 18.64
CA VAL A 54 17.72 -0.30 18.65
C VAL A 54 18.69 0.29 17.64
N VAL A 55 19.93 0.51 18.05
CA VAL A 55 21.03 1.12 17.27
C VAL A 55 20.90 0.99 15.77
N PRO A 56 20.83 2.10 15.01
CA PRO A 56 20.66 2.04 13.57
C PRO A 56 21.89 1.44 12.89
N VAL A 57 21.68 0.40 12.10
CA VAL A 57 22.71 -0.13 11.21
C VAL A 57 22.20 -0.02 9.79
N PHE A 58 22.71 0.98 9.06
CA PHE A 58 22.49 1.09 7.63
C PHE A 58 23.71 0.57 6.89
N ASN A 59 23.54 -0.53 6.19
CA ASN A 59 24.49 -1.00 5.19
C ASN A 59 23.99 -0.63 3.81
N ILE A 60 23.85 0.69 3.53
CA ILE A 60 23.54 1.11 2.16
C ILE A 60 24.84 1.07 1.38
N PRO A 61 24.92 0.30 0.28
CA PRO A 61 26.05 0.34 -0.61
C PRO A 61 26.31 1.78 -1.07
N GLU A 62 27.58 2.18 -1.18
CA GLU A 62 27.95 3.52 -1.63
C GLU A 62 27.31 3.85 -2.97
N GLY A 63 26.60 4.97 -3.04
CA GLY A 63 25.90 5.42 -4.25
C GLY A 63 24.53 4.80 -4.51
N GLU A 64 24.00 3.95 -3.60
CA GLU A 64 22.64 3.43 -3.73
C GLU A 64 21.63 4.24 -2.88
N PRO A 65 20.43 4.52 -3.42
CA PRO A 65 19.38 5.18 -2.64
C PRO A 65 18.77 4.22 -1.63
N PHE A 66 18.41 4.74 -0.45
CA PHE A 66 17.65 4.00 0.56
C PHE A 66 16.25 3.66 0.07
N PHE A 67 15.62 4.57 -0.66
CA PHE A 67 14.30 4.40 -1.25
C PHE A 67 14.26 5.05 -2.64
N HIS A 68 13.27 4.65 -3.43
CA HIS A 68 12.94 5.26 -4.71
C HIS A 68 11.46 5.62 -4.74
N LEU A 69 11.14 6.86 -5.08
CA LEU A 69 9.76 7.31 -5.25
C LEU A 69 9.39 7.27 -6.73
N PHE A 70 8.23 6.70 -7.04
CA PHE A 70 7.63 6.84 -8.35
C PHE A 70 6.11 6.97 -8.25
N TYR A 71 5.51 7.46 -9.34
CA TYR A 71 4.09 7.77 -9.41
C TYR A 71 3.39 6.88 -10.43
N ILE A 72 2.31 6.21 -9.99
CA ILE A 72 1.38 5.52 -10.87
C ILE A 72 0.06 6.31 -10.80
N GLY A 73 -0.24 7.10 -11.87
CA GLY A 73 -1.29 8.08 -11.75
C GLY A 73 -0.97 9.10 -10.65
N ASP A 74 -1.89 9.28 -9.71
CA ASP A 74 -1.72 10.13 -8.53
C ASP A 74 -1.34 9.37 -7.25
N PHE A 75 -0.92 8.12 -7.38
CA PHE A 75 -0.39 7.26 -6.31
C PHE A 75 1.12 7.40 -6.20
N GLU A 76 1.61 7.79 -5.04
CA GLU A 76 3.03 7.78 -4.72
C GLU A 76 3.41 6.45 -4.09
N MET A 77 4.26 5.70 -4.77
CA MET A 77 4.87 4.48 -4.26
C MET A 77 6.28 4.77 -3.78
N GLU A 78 6.52 4.50 -2.51
CA GLU A 78 7.85 4.47 -1.95
C GLU A 78 8.38 3.03 -2.01
N LEU A 79 9.35 2.81 -2.90
CA LEU A 79 10.01 1.52 -2.97
C LEU A 79 11.22 1.52 -2.06
N LEU A 80 11.24 0.62 -1.09
CA LEU A 80 12.26 0.52 -0.06
C LEU A 80 13.23 -0.62 -0.35
N HIS A 81 14.52 -0.31 -0.26
CA HIS A 81 15.58 -1.29 -0.45
C HIS A 81 15.75 -2.10 0.83
N ALA A 82 15.32 -3.35 0.79
CA ALA A 82 15.20 -4.20 1.95
C ALA A 82 16.51 -4.56 2.67
N GLU A 83 17.63 -4.50 1.97
CA GLU A 83 18.95 -4.87 2.53
C GLU A 83 19.62 -3.71 3.25
N THR A 84 18.98 -2.55 3.32
CA THR A 84 19.63 -1.30 3.73
C THR A 84 19.55 -0.98 5.20
N SER A 85 18.66 -1.63 5.96
CA SER A 85 18.57 -1.42 7.41
C SER A 85 18.01 -2.63 8.14
N ILE A 86 18.33 -2.78 9.42
CA ILE A 86 17.75 -3.83 10.27
C ILE A 86 16.23 -3.77 10.28
N PRO A 87 15.56 -2.63 10.52
CA PRO A 87 14.11 -2.58 10.50
C PRO A 87 13.52 -2.97 9.14
N CYS A 88 14.08 -2.52 8.04
CA CYS A 88 13.63 -2.92 6.71
C CYS A 88 13.83 -4.41 6.45
N GLY A 89 14.97 -4.97 6.89
CA GLY A 89 15.24 -6.41 6.82
C GLY A 89 14.27 -7.24 7.66
N GLU A 90 13.96 -6.80 8.88
CA GLU A 90 12.94 -7.44 9.72
C GLU A 90 11.55 -7.36 9.11
N MET A 91 11.16 -6.20 8.58
CA MET A 91 9.88 -6.02 7.90
C MET A 91 9.78 -6.88 6.65
N LEU A 92 10.87 -7.01 5.88
CA LEU A 92 10.93 -7.88 4.72
C LEU A 92 10.87 -9.35 5.09
N ALA A 93 11.55 -9.76 6.17
CA ALA A 93 11.46 -11.13 6.69
C ALA A 93 10.01 -11.46 7.09
N TYR A 94 9.28 -10.46 7.58
CA TYR A 94 7.85 -10.61 7.86
C TYR A 94 7.04 -10.73 6.55
N ARG A 95 7.25 -9.84 5.58
CA ARG A 95 6.52 -9.85 4.32
C ARG A 95 7.15 -8.95 3.25
N GLU A 96 7.42 -9.47 2.07
CA GLU A 96 7.65 -8.67 0.86
C GLU A 96 6.34 -8.07 0.36
N GLY A 97 6.38 -6.89 -0.26
CA GLY A 97 5.21 -6.23 -0.84
C GLY A 97 4.86 -4.90 -0.18
N CYS A 98 3.64 -4.46 -0.39
CA CYS A 98 3.13 -3.26 0.25
C CYS A 98 2.90 -3.53 1.75
N ASN A 99 3.68 -2.88 2.61
CA ASN A 99 3.73 -3.17 4.04
C ASN A 99 3.17 -2.05 4.89
N HIS A 100 3.17 -0.82 4.39
CA HIS A 100 2.68 0.33 5.13
C HIS A 100 1.96 1.33 4.24
N PHE A 101 1.18 2.16 4.87
CA PHE A 101 0.71 3.42 4.32
C PHE A 101 1.09 4.56 5.27
N CYS A 102 1.45 5.68 4.67
CA CYS A 102 1.88 6.88 5.36
C CYS A 102 0.78 7.94 5.32
N ILE A 103 0.51 8.53 6.46
CA ILE A 103 -0.47 9.61 6.64
C ILE A 103 0.25 10.85 7.14
N SER A 104 0.14 11.95 6.41
CA SER A 104 0.56 13.26 6.91
C SER A 104 -0.47 13.79 7.89
N VAL A 105 0.00 14.23 9.05
CA VAL A 105 -0.83 14.72 10.15
C VAL A 105 -0.42 16.16 10.52
N PRO A 106 -1.33 16.98 11.05
CA PRO A 106 -1.02 18.36 11.39
C PRO A 106 0.06 18.52 12.44
N ASP A 107 0.08 17.61 13.43
CA ASP A 107 1.01 17.58 14.55
C ASP A 107 1.44 16.12 14.78
N ILE A 108 2.64 15.78 14.27
CA ILE A 108 3.16 14.42 14.35
C ILE A 108 3.46 13.99 15.79
N ASP A 109 3.92 14.91 16.64
CA ASP A 109 4.25 14.59 18.02
C ASP A 109 2.97 14.23 18.79
N ALA A 110 1.93 15.06 18.68
CA ALA A 110 0.65 14.82 19.35
C ALA A 110 -0.06 13.55 18.85
N GLU A 111 -0.06 13.31 17.54
CA GLU A 111 -0.72 12.13 16.97
C GLU A 111 0.05 10.84 17.28
N THR A 112 1.37 10.87 17.25
CA THR A 112 2.20 9.73 17.68
C THR A 112 1.99 9.42 19.15
N GLU A 113 1.99 10.44 20.04
CA GLU A 113 1.76 10.25 21.47
C GLU A 113 0.42 9.57 21.75
N LYS A 114 -0.67 10.00 21.10
CA LYS A 114 -1.99 9.36 21.23
C LYS A 114 -1.96 7.87 20.90
N LEU A 115 -1.24 7.48 19.84
CA LEU A 115 -1.14 6.08 19.46
C LEU A 115 -0.23 5.28 20.40
N VAL A 116 0.82 5.88 20.92
CA VAL A 116 1.70 5.28 21.92
C VAL A 116 0.93 5.06 23.24
N GLU A 117 0.10 6.02 23.68
CA GLU A 117 -0.78 5.87 24.86
C GLU A 117 -1.79 4.72 24.67
N LYS A 118 -2.19 4.42 23.44
CA LYS A 118 -3.01 3.24 23.09
C LYS A 118 -2.21 1.95 22.95
N GLY A 119 -0.92 1.97 23.30
CA GLY A 119 -0.06 0.80 23.33
C GLY A 119 0.71 0.52 22.03
N MET A 120 0.71 1.44 21.08
CA MET A 120 1.52 1.28 19.87
C MET A 120 2.99 1.58 20.16
N ARG A 121 3.88 0.76 19.61
CA ARG A 121 5.32 0.94 19.71
C ARG A 121 5.83 1.67 18.46
N ILE A 122 6.67 2.68 18.65
CA ILE A 122 7.44 3.25 17.55
C ILE A 122 8.57 2.28 17.23
N ILE A 123 8.66 1.84 15.97
CA ILE A 123 9.73 0.96 15.51
C ILE A 123 10.81 1.70 14.72
N MET A 124 10.46 2.85 14.18
CA MET A 124 11.40 3.67 13.42
C MET A 124 10.91 5.11 13.41
N ASN A 125 11.79 6.07 13.59
CA ASN A 125 11.50 7.47 13.36
C ASN A 125 12.61 8.15 12.57
N PHE A 126 12.19 9.14 11.77
CA PHE A 126 13.07 9.94 10.96
C PHE A 126 13.00 11.40 11.43
N HIS A 127 14.17 11.99 11.58
CA HIS A 127 14.31 13.42 11.86
C HIS A 127 15.05 14.10 10.70
N LEU A 128 14.62 15.29 10.35
CA LEU A 128 15.29 16.13 9.37
C LEU A 128 15.59 17.49 9.99
N ASN A 129 16.86 17.89 10.01
CA ASN A 129 17.32 19.11 10.67
C ASN A 129 16.89 19.23 12.15
N GLY A 130 16.84 18.09 12.85
CA GLY A 130 16.44 18.04 14.26
C GLY A 130 14.92 18.04 14.49
N GLU A 131 14.10 18.14 13.44
CA GLU A 131 12.65 18.05 13.51
C GLU A 131 12.18 16.65 13.13
N ARG A 132 11.19 16.13 13.85
CA ARG A 132 10.57 14.84 13.55
C ARG A 132 9.86 14.92 12.20
N LEU A 133 10.21 14.00 11.30
CA LEU A 133 9.66 13.95 9.95
C LEU A 133 8.63 12.85 9.81
N GLU A 134 8.94 11.63 10.29
CA GLU A 134 8.12 10.45 10.08
C GLU A 134 8.35 9.41 11.17
N ASP A 135 7.26 8.80 11.66
CA ASP A 135 7.25 7.73 12.65
C ASP A 135 6.56 6.49 12.08
N TYR A 136 7.20 5.33 12.22
CA TYR A 136 6.61 4.04 11.92
C TYR A 136 6.12 3.38 13.20
N LEU A 137 4.83 3.13 13.25
CA LEU A 137 4.14 2.52 14.39
C LEU A 137 3.84 1.05 14.12
N ASP A 138 4.12 0.19 15.10
CA ASP A 138 3.91 -1.25 14.98
C ASP A 138 2.43 -1.62 15.13
N THR A 139 1.70 -1.50 14.04
CA THR A 139 0.30 -1.88 13.93
C THR A 139 0.10 -3.25 13.28
N ARG A 140 1.20 -4.05 13.12
CA ARG A 140 1.15 -5.36 12.43
C ARG A 140 0.30 -6.39 13.16
N GLU A 141 0.26 -6.36 14.50
CA GLU A 141 -0.58 -7.26 15.28
C GLU A 141 -1.58 -6.46 16.13
N PRO A 142 -2.86 -6.54 15.87
CA PRO A 142 -3.59 -7.35 14.87
C PRO A 142 -4.00 -6.60 13.60
N GLY A 143 -3.35 -5.48 13.27
CA GLY A 143 -3.70 -4.63 12.11
C GLY A 143 -3.18 -5.16 10.78
N HIS A 144 -2.11 -5.95 10.81
CA HIS A 144 -1.44 -6.59 9.66
C HIS A 144 -0.79 -5.62 8.65
N ILE A 145 -0.82 -4.33 8.92
CA ILE A 145 -0.24 -3.26 8.10
C ILE A 145 0.49 -2.30 9.05
N LEU A 146 1.64 -1.81 8.67
CA LEU A 146 2.31 -0.73 9.40
C LEU A 146 1.62 0.60 9.12
N LEU A 147 1.47 1.40 10.14
CA LEU A 147 1.08 2.80 10.02
C LEU A 147 2.32 3.68 10.12
N SER A 148 2.51 4.54 9.14
CA SER A 148 3.48 5.61 9.23
C SER A 148 2.77 6.95 9.37
N LEU A 149 3.14 7.75 10.36
CA LEU A 149 2.72 9.13 10.51
C LEU A 149 3.84 10.05 10.05
N ARG A 150 3.48 11.11 9.34
CA ARG A 150 4.42 12.07 8.79
C ARG A 150 3.98 13.50 9.07
N SER A 151 4.95 14.41 9.22
CA SER A 151 4.69 15.85 9.26
C SER A 151 3.96 16.33 7.99
N PRO A 152 3.28 17.50 8.05
CA PRO A 152 2.42 17.98 6.96
C PRO A 152 3.13 18.02 5.61
N MET A 153 2.40 17.67 4.55
CA MET A 153 2.91 17.80 3.19
C MET A 153 3.10 19.28 2.81
N THR A 154 4.23 19.59 2.19
CA THR A 154 4.45 20.89 1.57
C THR A 154 3.57 21.05 0.32
N ASP A 155 3.33 22.30 -0.09
CA ASP A 155 2.59 22.59 -1.34
C ASP A 155 3.28 21.98 -2.56
N GLU A 156 4.61 21.91 -2.57
CA GLU A 156 5.36 21.26 -3.63
C GLU A 156 5.09 19.75 -3.69
N MET A 157 5.05 19.05 -2.55
CA MET A 157 4.68 17.64 -2.48
C MET A 157 3.26 17.42 -2.99
N LYS A 158 2.29 18.23 -2.55
CA LYS A 158 0.90 18.17 -3.01
C LYS A 158 0.79 18.37 -4.52
N LYS A 159 1.48 19.38 -5.07
CA LYS A 159 1.52 19.64 -6.51
C LYS A 159 2.12 18.44 -7.26
N ARG A 160 3.20 17.89 -6.78
CA ARG A 160 3.87 16.74 -7.38
C ARG A 160 2.94 15.54 -7.54
N LYS A 161 2.18 15.18 -6.49
CA LYS A 161 1.21 14.08 -6.52
C LYS A 161 0.17 14.20 -7.63
N THR A 162 -0.21 15.43 -7.99
CA THR A 162 -1.21 15.67 -9.01
C THR A 162 -0.66 15.79 -10.43
N THR A 163 0.66 15.93 -10.59
CA THR A 163 1.29 16.25 -11.87
C THR A 163 2.33 15.25 -12.35
N ALA A 164 2.82 14.37 -11.46
CA ALA A 164 3.95 13.48 -11.78
C ALA A 164 3.54 12.22 -12.57
N GLY A 165 2.33 11.73 -12.39
CA GLY A 165 1.88 10.48 -13.03
C GLY A 165 1.73 10.62 -14.55
N ILE A 166 2.14 9.55 -15.27
CA ILE A 166 2.07 9.48 -16.75
C ILE A 166 0.83 8.75 -17.26
N VAL A 167 0.05 8.14 -16.36
CA VAL A 167 -1.24 7.53 -16.67
C VAL A 167 -2.36 8.26 -15.93
N PRO A 168 -3.56 8.37 -16.51
CA PRO A 168 -4.69 9.09 -15.89
C PRO A 168 -5.43 8.23 -14.87
N TRP A 169 -4.70 7.43 -14.10
CA TRP A 169 -5.28 6.57 -13.07
C TRP A 169 -5.43 7.35 -11.78
N LYS A 170 -6.55 7.14 -11.10
CA LYS A 170 -6.80 7.77 -9.80
C LYS A 170 -6.70 6.73 -8.69
N PHE A 171 -5.79 6.94 -7.77
CA PHE A 171 -5.64 6.07 -6.61
C PHE A 171 -6.89 6.08 -5.74
N ILE A 172 -7.30 4.88 -5.32
CA ILE A 172 -8.41 4.67 -4.41
C ILE A 172 -7.88 4.25 -3.03
N GLY A 173 -7.01 3.26 -2.98
CA GLY A 173 -6.54 2.66 -1.74
C GLY A 173 -6.03 1.24 -1.91
N HIS A 174 -6.25 0.43 -0.89
CA HIS A 174 -5.72 -0.93 -0.80
C HIS A 174 -6.79 -1.94 -0.42
N THR A 175 -6.67 -3.16 -0.95
CA THR A 175 -7.31 -4.34 -0.36
C THR A 175 -6.31 -5.02 0.56
N ALA A 176 -6.71 -5.32 1.79
CA ALA A 176 -5.92 -6.10 2.72
C ALA A 176 -6.65 -7.39 3.13
N ILE A 177 -5.90 -8.49 3.14
CA ILE A 177 -6.44 -9.81 3.50
C ILE A 177 -6.21 -10.05 4.99
N VAL A 178 -7.25 -10.50 5.68
CA VAL A 178 -7.22 -10.80 7.12
C VAL A 178 -7.89 -12.13 7.41
N LYS A 179 -7.51 -12.80 8.49
CA LYS A 179 -8.13 -14.05 8.96
C LYS A 179 -9.35 -13.81 9.83
N ASP A 180 -9.35 -12.70 10.57
CA ASP A 180 -10.39 -12.31 11.51
C ASP A 180 -10.75 -10.84 11.27
N LEU A 181 -11.77 -10.64 10.43
CA LEU A 181 -12.24 -9.31 10.05
C LEU A 181 -12.67 -8.49 11.27
N ASP A 182 -13.40 -9.11 12.20
CA ASP A 182 -13.94 -8.40 13.35
C ASP A 182 -12.84 -7.96 14.32
N LYS A 183 -11.81 -8.79 14.52
CA LYS A 183 -10.67 -8.46 15.38
C LYS A 183 -9.88 -7.28 14.78
N THR A 184 -9.59 -7.34 13.49
CA THR A 184 -8.84 -6.29 12.80
C THR A 184 -9.61 -4.97 12.77
N VAL A 185 -10.91 -5.01 12.48
CA VAL A 185 -11.78 -3.82 12.52
C VAL A 185 -11.76 -3.16 13.90
N ARG A 186 -12.02 -3.95 14.96
CA ARG A 186 -12.00 -3.43 16.35
C ARG A 186 -10.66 -2.79 16.72
N PHE A 187 -9.57 -3.33 16.22
CA PHE A 187 -8.25 -2.77 16.47
C PHE A 187 -8.09 -1.37 15.86
N TYR A 188 -8.42 -1.21 14.58
CA TYR A 188 -8.34 0.11 13.93
C TYR A 188 -9.33 1.13 14.52
N GLU A 189 -10.54 0.68 14.90
CA GLU A 189 -11.53 1.51 15.60
C GLU A 189 -11.04 1.91 17.01
N TYR A 190 -10.38 0.99 17.74
CA TYR A 190 -9.75 1.29 19.04
C TYR A 190 -8.65 2.34 18.93
N LEU A 191 -7.84 2.27 17.89
CA LEU A 191 -6.81 3.26 17.61
C LEU A 191 -7.39 4.61 17.15
N GLU A 192 -8.69 4.66 16.83
CA GLU A 192 -9.38 5.86 16.28
C GLU A 192 -8.78 6.36 14.97
N ILE A 193 -8.22 5.46 14.16
CA ILE A 193 -7.66 5.78 12.84
C ILE A 193 -8.61 5.45 11.70
N ALA A 194 -9.66 4.69 11.97
CA ALA A 194 -10.64 4.29 10.96
C ALA A 194 -12.04 4.07 11.56
N ASP A 195 -13.07 4.59 10.86
CA ASP A 195 -14.48 4.26 11.08
C ASP A 195 -14.95 3.37 9.92
N PHE A 196 -15.24 2.10 10.20
CA PHE A 196 -15.62 1.15 9.15
C PHE A 196 -17.09 1.22 8.79
N LEU A 197 -17.36 1.21 7.49
CA LEU A 197 -18.72 1.02 6.96
C LEU A 197 -19.27 -0.36 7.36
N PRO A 198 -20.60 -0.56 7.29
CA PRO A 198 -21.21 -1.87 7.54
C PRO A 198 -20.58 -2.98 6.68
N GLU A 199 -20.55 -4.18 7.23
CA GLU A 199 -20.09 -5.38 6.53
C GLU A 199 -20.85 -5.60 5.23
N LYS A 200 -20.11 -5.99 4.19
CA LYS A 200 -20.65 -6.46 2.91
C LYS A 200 -20.15 -7.87 2.60
N GLN A 201 -20.97 -8.60 1.90
CA GLN A 201 -20.57 -9.88 1.33
C GLN A 201 -20.08 -9.66 -0.10
N PHE A 202 -18.82 -10.00 -0.33
CA PHE A 202 -18.32 -10.19 -1.68
C PHE A 202 -18.82 -11.54 -2.18
N ASP A 203 -19.48 -11.57 -3.33
CA ASP A 203 -20.11 -12.78 -3.87
C ASP A 203 -20.09 -12.74 -5.40
N THR A 204 -19.28 -13.61 -6.00
CA THR A 204 -19.18 -13.70 -7.47
C THR A 204 -20.45 -14.22 -8.13
N GLY A 205 -21.35 -14.89 -7.41
CA GLY A 205 -22.66 -15.29 -7.90
C GLY A 205 -23.58 -14.11 -8.20
N LYS A 206 -23.27 -12.92 -7.63
CA LYS A 206 -24.00 -11.66 -7.86
C LYS A 206 -23.30 -10.74 -8.88
N MET A 207 -22.35 -11.27 -9.65
CA MET A 207 -21.58 -10.52 -10.63
C MET A 207 -21.77 -11.09 -12.03
N SER A 208 -21.63 -10.26 -13.04
CA SER A 208 -21.51 -10.69 -14.43
C SER A 208 -20.06 -10.70 -14.89
N ASN A 209 -19.78 -11.41 -15.99
CA ASN A 209 -18.49 -11.45 -16.66
C ASN A 209 -17.31 -11.89 -15.76
N VAL A 210 -17.59 -12.73 -14.75
CA VAL A 210 -16.56 -13.19 -13.82
C VAL A 210 -15.62 -14.15 -14.50
N GLN A 211 -14.31 -13.85 -14.41
CA GLN A 211 -13.24 -14.75 -14.82
C GLN A 211 -12.16 -14.81 -13.74
N ILE A 212 -11.68 -16.00 -13.47
CA ILE A 212 -10.55 -16.28 -12.59
C ILE A 212 -9.51 -17.04 -13.40
N TYR A 213 -8.31 -16.48 -13.56
CA TYR A 213 -7.29 -17.02 -14.46
C TYR A 213 -7.82 -17.33 -15.88
N GLY A 214 -8.63 -16.40 -16.42
CA GLY A 214 -9.23 -16.51 -17.77
C GLY A 214 -10.36 -17.56 -17.90
N LYS A 215 -10.86 -18.12 -16.81
CA LYS A 215 -11.93 -19.13 -16.80
C LYS A 215 -13.10 -18.68 -15.95
N SER A 216 -14.30 -19.05 -16.34
CA SER A 216 -15.46 -18.90 -15.46
C SER A 216 -15.27 -19.76 -14.20
N PRO A 217 -15.53 -19.21 -13.00
CA PRO A 217 -15.34 -19.96 -11.76
C PRO A 217 -16.29 -21.17 -11.71
N LYS A 218 -15.81 -22.31 -11.20
CA LYS A 218 -16.61 -23.55 -11.04
C LYS A 218 -17.55 -23.48 -9.83
N ALA A 219 -17.25 -22.59 -8.89
CA ALA A 219 -18.05 -22.36 -7.70
C ALA A 219 -18.06 -20.85 -7.39
N GLU A 220 -19.11 -20.41 -6.72
CA GLU A 220 -19.19 -19.04 -6.23
C GLU A 220 -18.09 -18.77 -5.20
N VAL A 221 -17.47 -17.62 -5.34
CA VAL A 221 -16.46 -17.12 -4.40
C VAL A 221 -17.11 -16.11 -3.48
N GLN A 222 -16.97 -16.35 -2.20
CA GLN A 222 -17.56 -15.49 -1.17
C GLN A 222 -16.48 -15.06 -0.18
N ALA A 223 -16.58 -13.80 0.28
CA ALA A 223 -15.74 -13.23 1.33
C ALA A 223 -16.54 -12.20 2.14
N ARG A 224 -16.18 -12.03 3.40
CA ARG A 224 -16.66 -10.90 4.23
C ARG A 224 -15.77 -9.70 3.97
N THR A 225 -16.35 -8.52 3.82
CA THR A 225 -15.58 -7.30 3.58
C THR A 225 -16.08 -6.14 4.41
N ARG A 226 -15.15 -5.30 4.86
CA ARG A 226 -15.46 -3.99 5.44
C ARG A 226 -14.51 -2.94 4.87
N LYS A 227 -15.04 -1.76 4.61
CA LYS A 227 -14.29 -0.63 4.07
C LYS A 227 -14.29 0.53 5.03
N CYS A 228 -13.19 1.24 5.10
CA CYS A 228 -13.09 2.54 5.74
C CYS A 228 -12.34 3.52 4.85
N GLN A 229 -12.45 4.79 5.17
CA GLN A 229 -11.56 5.82 4.63
C GLN A 229 -10.63 6.28 5.75
N ILE A 230 -9.34 6.31 5.46
CA ILE A 230 -8.29 6.82 6.36
C ILE A 230 -7.77 8.13 5.76
N GLY A 231 -7.80 9.19 6.55
CA GLY A 231 -7.45 10.52 6.08
C GLY A 231 -8.39 11.03 4.97
N ASP A 232 -7.85 11.83 4.07
CA ASP A 232 -8.59 12.51 3.01
C ASP A 232 -9.07 11.60 1.88
N ARG A 233 -8.32 10.50 1.57
CA ARG A 233 -8.56 9.73 0.35
C ARG A 233 -8.27 8.22 0.39
N LEU A 234 -7.50 7.72 1.36
CA LEU A 234 -7.14 6.30 1.39
C LEU A 234 -8.33 5.43 1.76
N VAL A 235 -8.82 4.62 0.84
CA VAL A 235 -9.79 3.57 1.12
C VAL A 235 -9.04 2.29 1.51
N LEU A 236 -9.29 1.77 2.71
CA LEU A 236 -8.83 0.45 3.13
C LEU A 236 -10.02 -0.53 3.08
N GLU A 237 -9.92 -1.54 2.21
CA GLU A 237 -10.88 -2.65 2.13
C GLU A 237 -10.27 -3.87 2.81
N LEU A 238 -10.78 -4.24 3.99
CA LEU A 238 -10.42 -5.49 4.66
C LEU A 238 -11.27 -6.64 4.10
N VAL A 239 -10.61 -7.77 3.79
CA VAL A 239 -11.25 -8.95 3.21
C VAL A 239 -10.90 -10.19 4.03
N GLU A 240 -11.90 -10.84 4.60
CA GLU A 240 -11.79 -12.19 5.18
C GLU A 240 -12.28 -13.22 4.14
N PRO A 241 -11.38 -14.04 3.58
CA PRO A 241 -11.73 -15.00 2.55
C PRO A 241 -12.64 -16.10 3.05
N GLY A 242 -13.67 -16.41 2.28
CA GLY A 242 -14.51 -17.61 2.50
C GLY A 242 -13.78 -18.93 2.22
N LYS A 243 -14.52 -20.02 2.17
CA LYS A 243 -13.95 -21.39 2.03
C LYS A 243 -13.51 -21.75 0.61
N ALA A 244 -13.97 -21.03 -0.42
CA ALA A 244 -13.62 -21.32 -1.81
C ALA A 244 -12.12 -21.02 -2.09
N ASP A 245 -11.53 -21.85 -2.94
CA ASP A 245 -10.16 -21.64 -3.41
C ASP A 245 -10.16 -20.50 -4.43
N PHE A 246 -9.56 -19.38 -4.06
CA PHE A 246 -9.58 -18.13 -4.82
C PHE A 246 -8.38 -17.26 -4.46
N ILE A 247 -8.14 -16.21 -5.26
CA ILE A 247 -6.98 -15.32 -5.12
C ILE A 247 -6.79 -14.75 -3.70
N TYR A 248 -7.88 -14.43 -2.99
CA TYR A 248 -7.80 -13.93 -1.61
C TYR A 248 -7.26 -15.00 -0.67
N ARG A 249 -7.78 -16.23 -0.79
CA ARG A 249 -7.32 -17.35 0.04
C ARG A 249 -5.93 -17.83 -0.37
N GLU A 250 -5.63 -17.84 -1.67
CA GLU A 250 -4.28 -18.12 -2.17
C GLU A 250 -3.28 -17.11 -1.60
N THR A 251 -3.63 -15.82 -1.62
CA THR A 251 -2.80 -14.75 -1.05
C THR A 251 -2.60 -14.96 0.45
N LEU A 252 -3.68 -15.23 1.20
CA LEU A 252 -3.59 -15.50 2.63
C LEU A 252 -2.71 -16.70 2.95
N TYR A 253 -2.81 -17.77 2.16
CA TYR A 253 -2.01 -18.98 2.36
C TYR A 253 -0.53 -18.77 2.04
N ARG A 254 -0.22 -18.08 0.95
CA ARG A 254 1.16 -17.89 0.47
C ARG A 254 1.90 -16.76 1.16
N ARG A 255 1.19 -15.70 1.53
CA ARG A 255 1.78 -14.44 1.96
C ARG A 255 1.38 -14.03 3.38
N GLY A 256 0.37 -14.68 3.96
CA GLY A 256 -0.22 -14.24 5.22
C GLY A 256 -1.14 -13.03 5.06
N GLU A 257 -1.43 -12.38 6.17
CA GLU A 257 -2.32 -11.23 6.28
C GLU A 257 -1.61 -9.93 5.85
N GLY A 258 -2.36 -8.93 5.39
CA GLY A 258 -1.87 -7.60 5.04
C GLY A 258 -2.27 -7.15 3.63
N ILE A 259 -1.71 -6.05 3.14
CA ILE A 259 -2.05 -5.46 1.85
C ILE A 259 -1.78 -6.44 0.70
N MET A 260 -2.78 -6.62 -0.16
CA MET A 260 -2.71 -7.48 -1.33
C MET A 260 -2.50 -6.69 -2.61
N ASP A 261 -3.23 -5.59 -2.77
CA ASP A 261 -3.25 -4.82 -4.01
C ASP A 261 -3.24 -3.30 -3.78
N VAL A 262 -2.98 -2.60 -4.87
CA VAL A 262 -3.20 -1.17 -5.01
C VAL A 262 -4.36 -0.96 -5.99
N MET A 263 -5.35 -0.19 -5.58
CA MET A 263 -6.59 0.04 -6.34
C MET A 263 -6.58 1.39 -7.04
N PHE A 264 -7.02 1.40 -8.30
CA PHE A 264 -7.15 2.62 -9.10
C PHE A 264 -8.48 2.69 -9.83
N TYR A 265 -9.07 3.88 -9.93
CA TYR A 265 -10.09 4.15 -10.93
C TYR A 265 -9.46 4.44 -12.29
N VAL A 266 -10.11 3.94 -13.33
CA VAL A 266 -9.76 4.17 -14.74
C VAL A 266 -11.01 4.48 -15.56
N LYS A 267 -10.88 5.34 -16.57
CA LYS A 267 -12.02 5.73 -17.43
C LYS A 267 -12.42 4.66 -18.43
N ASP A 268 -11.47 3.87 -18.90
CA ASP A 268 -11.69 2.79 -19.90
C ASP A 268 -10.93 1.54 -19.45
N LEU A 269 -11.61 0.72 -18.66
CA LEU A 269 -11.04 -0.54 -18.13
C LEU A 269 -10.64 -1.50 -19.25
N LYS A 270 -11.38 -1.52 -20.35
CA LYS A 270 -11.10 -2.40 -21.49
C LYS A 270 -9.79 -2.02 -22.18
N GLN A 271 -9.55 -0.72 -22.38
CA GLN A 271 -8.31 -0.22 -22.98
C GLN A 271 -7.13 -0.51 -22.06
N GLU A 272 -7.23 -0.24 -20.76
CA GLU A 272 -6.16 -0.47 -19.81
C GLU A 272 -5.86 -1.96 -19.62
N THR A 273 -6.91 -2.81 -19.63
CA THR A 273 -6.75 -4.27 -19.63
C THR A 273 -5.97 -4.74 -20.87
N ALA A 274 -6.34 -4.27 -22.05
CA ALA A 274 -5.63 -4.62 -23.28
C ALA A 274 -4.17 -4.16 -23.22
N ARG A 275 -3.90 -2.96 -22.73
CA ARG A 275 -2.55 -2.40 -22.60
C ARG A 275 -1.66 -3.24 -21.69
N LEU A 276 -2.14 -3.57 -20.47
CA LEU A 276 -1.36 -4.36 -19.51
C LEU A 276 -1.14 -5.81 -20.00
N THR A 277 -2.15 -6.43 -20.59
CA THR A 277 -2.03 -7.79 -21.11
C THR A 277 -1.08 -7.87 -22.31
N GLN A 278 -1.05 -6.86 -23.19
CA GLN A 278 -0.06 -6.75 -24.27
C GLN A 278 1.38 -6.62 -23.75
N LYS A 279 1.55 -6.02 -22.57
CA LYS A 279 2.84 -5.97 -21.84
C LYS A 279 3.18 -7.26 -21.10
N GLY A 280 2.34 -8.29 -21.22
CA GLY A 280 2.55 -9.59 -20.60
C GLY A 280 2.15 -9.68 -19.13
N VAL A 281 1.39 -8.70 -18.59
CA VAL A 281 0.88 -8.77 -17.23
C VAL A 281 -0.34 -9.69 -17.18
N PRO A 282 -0.33 -10.77 -16.40
CA PRO A 282 -1.46 -11.67 -16.32
C PRO A 282 -2.70 -11.03 -15.69
N LEU A 283 -3.84 -11.11 -16.38
CA LEU A 283 -5.15 -10.84 -15.78
C LEU A 283 -5.59 -12.08 -15.00
N ILE A 284 -5.69 -11.96 -13.69
CA ILE A 284 -5.98 -13.09 -12.81
C ILE A 284 -7.40 -13.11 -12.29
N PHE A 285 -8.05 -11.96 -12.20
CA PHE A 285 -9.43 -11.86 -11.78
C PHE A 285 -10.11 -10.65 -12.40
N CYS A 286 -11.32 -10.82 -12.91
CA CYS A 286 -12.17 -9.71 -13.32
C CYS A 286 -13.64 -10.04 -13.08
N GLY A 287 -14.48 -9.04 -13.08
CA GLY A 287 -15.92 -9.15 -12.92
C GLY A 287 -16.61 -7.81 -12.90
N GLN A 288 -17.92 -7.84 -12.97
CA GLN A 288 -18.76 -6.66 -12.90
C GLN A 288 -19.83 -6.86 -11.83
N PRO A 289 -19.67 -6.28 -10.63
CA PRO A 289 -20.70 -6.25 -9.61
C PRO A 289 -21.94 -5.48 -10.10
N GLN A 290 -23.10 -5.78 -9.52
CA GLN A 290 -24.38 -5.14 -9.94
C GLN A 290 -24.39 -3.64 -9.60
N ASP A 291 -23.75 -3.23 -8.49
CA ASP A 291 -23.86 -1.89 -7.91
C ASP A 291 -22.55 -1.06 -8.02
N SER A 292 -21.59 -1.50 -8.83
CA SER A 292 -20.32 -0.78 -9.01
C SER A 292 -19.71 -1.03 -10.38
N GLY A 293 -18.68 -0.25 -10.73
CA GLY A 293 -17.94 -0.43 -11.97
C GLY A 293 -17.32 -1.81 -12.11
N ALA A 294 -17.07 -2.23 -13.34
CA ALA A 294 -16.30 -3.43 -13.63
C ALA A 294 -14.90 -3.30 -13.06
N PHE A 295 -14.28 -4.44 -12.73
CA PHE A 295 -12.91 -4.45 -12.22
C PHE A 295 -12.04 -5.51 -12.87
N ALA A 296 -10.73 -5.30 -12.82
CA ALA A 296 -9.71 -6.23 -13.29
C ALA A 296 -8.52 -6.22 -12.34
N VAL A 297 -8.03 -7.39 -11.95
CA VAL A 297 -6.86 -7.57 -11.08
C VAL A 297 -5.74 -8.21 -11.88
N PHE A 298 -4.60 -7.55 -11.87
CA PHE A 298 -3.40 -7.91 -12.61
C PHE A 298 -2.30 -8.43 -11.68
N ASP A 299 -1.67 -9.53 -12.09
CA ASP A 299 -0.57 -10.13 -11.33
C ASP A 299 0.77 -9.48 -11.67
N THR A 300 1.15 -8.48 -10.92
CA THR A 300 2.45 -7.82 -10.99
C THR A 300 3.45 -8.36 -9.96
N ARG A 301 3.06 -9.34 -9.12
CA ARG A 301 3.83 -9.81 -7.96
C ARG A 301 5.25 -10.26 -8.31
N ALA A 302 5.41 -11.04 -9.36
CA ALA A 302 6.70 -11.66 -9.68
C ALA A 302 7.84 -10.67 -9.97
N LYS A 303 7.51 -9.45 -10.40
CA LYS A 303 8.48 -8.41 -10.77
C LYS A 303 8.16 -7.06 -10.14
N GLY A 304 6.96 -6.86 -9.64
CA GLY A 304 6.43 -5.60 -9.11
C GLY A 304 6.48 -5.49 -7.59
N GLY A 305 7.44 -6.15 -6.93
CA GLY A 305 7.59 -6.08 -5.49
C GLY A 305 6.45 -6.76 -4.74
N ASP A 306 5.97 -7.89 -5.24
CA ASP A 306 4.92 -8.72 -4.65
C ASP A 306 3.57 -7.97 -4.40
N VAL A 307 3.23 -7.02 -5.27
CA VAL A 307 1.98 -6.24 -5.23
C VAL A 307 1.10 -6.59 -6.43
N LEU A 308 -0.22 -6.66 -6.24
CA LEU A 308 -1.20 -6.72 -7.32
C LEU A 308 -1.69 -5.31 -7.69
N ILE A 309 -2.11 -5.14 -8.93
CA ILE A 309 -2.80 -3.92 -9.38
C ILE A 309 -4.26 -4.26 -9.64
N LYS A 310 -5.17 -3.52 -9.00
CA LYS A 310 -6.62 -3.62 -9.24
C LYS A 310 -7.12 -2.36 -9.90
N LEU A 311 -7.65 -2.48 -11.11
CA LEU A 311 -8.30 -1.40 -11.85
C LEU A 311 -9.81 -1.52 -11.73
N ILE A 312 -10.49 -0.39 -11.53
CA ILE A 312 -11.94 -0.30 -11.39
C ILE A 312 -12.42 0.79 -12.35
N GLU A 313 -13.45 0.49 -13.14
CA GLU A 313 -14.04 1.46 -14.05
C GLU A 313 -14.82 2.54 -13.27
N GLU A 314 -14.60 3.83 -13.62
CA GLU A 314 -15.33 4.97 -13.02
C GLU A 314 -16.83 4.94 -13.29
#